data_44e4a5a04bc526f544d67b59bd4ad8f7
#
_entry.id   44e4a5a04bc526f544d67b59bd4ad8f7
#
_cell.length_a   1.000
_cell.length_b   1.000
_cell.length_c   1.000
_cell.angle_alpha   90.00
_cell.angle_beta   90.00
_cell.angle_gamma   90.00
#
_symmetry.space_group_name_H-M   'P 1'
#
loop_
_entity.id
_entity.type
_entity.pdbx_description
1 polymer ?
#
loop_
_entity_poly.entity_id
_entity_poly.type
_entity_poly.pdbx_seq_one_letter_code
_entity_poly.pdbx_strand_id
1 'polypeptide(L)'
;LQQTLEQFVNDRQWTNLQFRKNERIVCNFNITVSKYDKDQNIFTCKALIQANRPVYNSAYTSTLYNNVDENFTFKFAEFDQLAFTEERIDNQLTALLAYYAYLIIGLDLDSFAPKGGEDILQRCMNLTNNAQNFDFPGWKAFSDNRNRFAIISDYLDGAMEPFRMLQYNYYRKGLDEMANNVERGRTEITNT
;
A
#
# COMPACT_ATOMS: atom_id res chain seq x y z
N LEU A 1 -9.25 2.08 -19.19
CA LEU A 1 -9.16 2.06 -17.72
C LEU A 1 -7.85 1.43 -17.24
N GLN A 2 -7.53 0.14 -17.57
CA GLN A 2 -6.31 -0.51 -17.06
C GLN A 2 -5.05 0.31 -17.35
N GLN A 3 -4.83 0.70 -18.59
CA GLN A 3 -3.67 1.50 -18.98
C GLN A 3 -3.60 2.85 -18.24
N THR A 4 -4.75 3.49 -18.01
CA THR A 4 -4.85 4.76 -17.29
C THR A 4 -4.42 4.59 -15.82
N LEU A 5 -4.84 3.48 -15.17
CA LEU A 5 -4.44 3.15 -13.80
C LEU A 5 -2.95 2.85 -13.70
N GLU A 6 -2.41 2.06 -14.64
CA GLU A 6 -0.98 1.73 -14.70
C GLU A 6 -0.12 2.99 -14.87
N GLN A 7 -0.51 3.90 -15.76
CA GLN A 7 0.17 5.18 -15.95
C GLN A 7 0.11 6.03 -14.69
N PHE A 8 -1.07 6.17 -14.08
CA PHE A 8 -1.22 6.97 -12.86
C PHE A 8 -0.30 6.50 -11.73
N VAL A 9 -0.20 5.19 -11.52
CA VAL A 9 0.63 4.63 -10.45
C VAL A 9 2.11 4.70 -10.78
N ASN A 10 2.51 4.40 -12.03
CA ASN A 10 3.92 4.24 -12.40
C ASN A 10 4.62 5.56 -12.78
N ASP A 11 3.89 6.53 -13.34
CA ASP A 11 4.48 7.78 -13.82
C ASP A 11 4.53 8.87 -12.73
N ARG A 12 3.80 8.66 -11.62
CA ARG A 12 3.78 9.60 -10.51
C ARG A 12 4.95 9.38 -9.57
N GLN A 13 5.58 10.47 -9.16
CA GLN A 13 6.56 10.47 -8.08
C GLN A 13 5.83 10.52 -6.73
N TRP A 14 5.81 9.39 -6.01
CA TRP A 14 5.13 9.25 -4.72
C TRP A 14 5.96 9.73 -3.53
N THR A 15 7.29 9.75 -3.68
CA THR A 15 8.23 10.16 -2.62
C THR A 15 9.36 10.99 -3.23
N ASN A 16 10.10 11.69 -2.38
CA ASN A 16 11.34 12.38 -2.80
C ASN A 16 12.56 11.42 -2.90
N LEU A 17 12.36 10.15 -2.57
CA LEU A 17 13.40 9.14 -2.66
C LEU A 17 13.60 8.71 -4.12
N GLN A 18 14.84 8.41 -4.46
CA GLN A 18 15.20 7.88 -5.76
C GLN A 18 15.46 6.38 -5.65
N PHE A 19 14.67 5.59 -6.37
CA PHE A 19 14.81 4.15 -6.42
C PHE A 19 15.50 3.74 -7.71
N ARG A 20 16.50 2.87 -7.61
CA ARG A 20 17.07 2.21 -8.78
C ARG A 20 16.04 1.24 -9.38
N LYS A 21 16.24 0.87 -10.64
CA LYS A 21 15.30 -0.01 -11.35
C LYS A 21 15.05 -1.35 -10.62
N ASN A 22 16.08 -1.91 -9.99
CA ASN A 22 16.03 -3.15 -9.21
C ASN A 22 15.53 -2.97 -7.77
N GLU A 23 15.32 -1.74 -7.33
CA GLU A 23 14.77 -1.41 -6.00
C GLU A 23 13.27 -1.07 -6.07
N ARG A 24 12.69 -1.06 -7.27
CA ARG A 24 11.27 -0.79 -7.45
C ARG A 24 10.42 -1.90 -6.85
N ILE A 25 9.39 -1.49 -6.12
CA ILE A 25 8.43 -2.42 -5.51
C ILE A 25 7.62 -3.09 -6.61
N VAL A 26 7.55 -4.42 -6.59
CA VAL A 26 6.65 -5.18 -7.47
C VAL A 26 5.29 -5.25 -6.80
N CYS A 27 4.31 -4.55 -7.39
CA CYS A 27 2.96 -4.50 -6.87
C CYS A 27 1.94 -4.88 -7.95
N ASN A 28 0.96 -5.71 -7.59
CA ASN A 28 -0.13 -6.14 -8.44
C ASN A 28 -1.47 -5.71 -7.85
N PHE A 29 -2.30 -5.09 -8.68
CA PHE A 29 -3.71 -4.80 -8.40
C PHE A 29 -4.56 -5.71 -9.28
N ASN A 30 -5.19 -6.71 -8.70
CA ASN A 30 -6.15 -7.55 -9.41
C ASN A 30 -7.56 -7.09 -9.06
N ILE A 31 -8.15 -6.29 -9.94
CA ILE A 31 -9.45 -5.65 -9.72
C ILE A 31 -10.54 -6.44 -10.44
N THR A 32 -11.45 -7.03 -9.67
CA THR A 32 -12.61 -7.76 -10.17
C THR A 32 -13.86 -6.90 -10.06
N VAL A 33 -14.48 -6.59 -11.20
CA VAL A 33 -15.73 -5.83 -11.25
C VAL A 33 -16.90 -6.75 -10.92
N SER A 34 -17.59 -6.48 -9.81
CA SER A 34 -18.78 -7.22 -9.38
C SER A 34 -20.08 -6.63 -9.96
N LYS A 35 -20.12 -5.29 -10.10
CA LYS A 35 -21.27 -4.56 -10.66
C LYS A 35 -20.80 -3.31 -11.37
N TYR A 36 -21.48 -2.97 -12.46
CA TYR A 36 -21.33 -1.69 -13.15
C TYR A 36 -22.68 -0.99 -13.30
N ASP A 37 -22.78 0.20 -12.75
CA ASP A 37 -23.90 1.11 -12.95
C ASP A 37 -23.61 2.03 -14.13
N LYS A 38 -24.31 1.82 -15.26
CA LYS A 38 -24.10 2.56 -16.49
C LYS A 38 -24.57 4.02 -16.42
N ASP A 39 -25.61 4.29 -15.60
CA ASP A 39 -26.20 5.61 -15.53
C ASP A 39 -25.32 6.57 -14.71
N GLN A 40 -24.63 6.03 -13.71
CA GLN A 40 -23.75 6.79 -12.84
C GLN A 40 -22.26 6.58 -13.10
N ASN A 41 -21.89 5.68 -14.00
CA ASN A 41 -20.51 5.25 -14.27
C ASN A 41 -19.79 4.75 -13.01
N ILE A 42 -20.50 4.02 -12.14
CA ILE A 42 -19.95 3.47 -10.90
C ILE A 42 -19.59 2.00 -11.07
N PHE A 43 -18.35 1.68 -10.74
CA PHE A 43 -17.81 0.33 -10.69
C PHE A 43 -17.73 -0.13 -9.23
N THR A 44 -18.47 -1.17 -8.88
CA THR A 44 -18.34 -1.87 -7.60
C THR A 44 -17.39 -3.04 -7.79
N CYS A 45 -16.25 -3.02 -7.11
CA CYS A 45 -15.17 -3.97 -7.32
C CYS A 45 -14.70 -4.56 -6.00
N LYS A 46 -13.99 -5.69 -6.14
CA LYS A 46 -13.06 -6.21 -5.16
C LYS A 46 -11.66 -6.09 -5.75
N ALA A 47 -10.68 -5.74 -4.94
CA ALA A 47 -9.30 -5.63 -5.38
C ALA A 47 -8.39 -6.49 -4.49
N LEU A 48 -7.71 -7.47 -5.10
CA LEU A 48 -6.57 -8.14 -4.47
C LEU A 48 -5.33 -7.31 -4.74
N ILE A 49 -4.74 -6.78 -3.66
CA ILE A 49 -3.52 -5.99 -3.72
C ILE A 49 -2.37 -6.82 -3.14
N GLN A 50 -1.34 -7.03 -3.95
CA GLN A 50 -0.17 -7.81 -3.59
C GLN A 50 1.09 -7.00 -3.85
N ALA A 51 2.00 -6.93 -2.88
CA ALA A 51 3.31 -6.33 -3.03
C ALA A 51 4.38 -7.30 -2.55
N ASN A 52 5.47 -7.39 -3.32
CA ASN A 52 6.62 -8.23 -3.02
C ASN A 52 7.87 -7.36 -2.90
N ARG A 53 8.70 -7.74 -1.95
CA ARG A 53 9.99 -7.14 -1.67
C ARG A 53 11.11 -8.08 -2.16
N PRO A 54 12.08 -7.58 -2.93
CA PRO A 54 13.28 -8.36 -3.24
C PRO A 54 14.07 -8.62 -1.96
N VAL A 55 14.62 -9.82 -1.83
CA VAL A 55 15.56 -10.16 -0.76
C VAL A 55 16.97 -9.90 -1.25
N TYR A 56 17.77 -9.19 -0.43
CA TYR A 56 19.11 -8.74 -0.80
C TYR A 56 19.99 -9.89 -1.31
N ASN A 57 20.64 -9.65 -2.43
CA ASN A 57 21.56 -10.57 -3.10
C ASN A 57 21.01 -11.99 -3.28
N SER A 58 19.72 -12.10 -3.59
CA SER A 58 19.04 -13.35 -3.87
C SER A 58 18.19 -13.26 -5.15
N ALA A 59 17.76 -14.41 -5.66
CA ALA A 59 16.88 -14.48 -6.84
C ALA A 59 15.39 -14.52 -6.49
N TYR A 60 15.02 -14.48 -5.20
CA TYR A 60 13.63 -14.58 -4.77
C TYR A 60 13.12 -13.28 -4.12
N THR A 61 11.81 -13.19 -4.05
CA THR A 61 11.10 -12.09 -3.37
C THR A 61 10.33 -12.64 -2.17
N SER A 62 10.09 -11.79 -1.19
CA SER A 62 9.23 -12.08 -0.06
C SER A 62 7.95 -11.23 -0.12
N THR A 63 6.83 -11.78 0.33
CA THR A 63 5.56 -11.05 0.37
C THR A 63 5.63 -9.94 1.42
N LEU A 64 5.44 -8.71 0.97
CA LEU A 64 5.37 -7.52 1.83
C LEU A 64 3.92 -7.22 2.24
N TYR A 65 2.99 -7.32 1.29
CA TYR A 65 1.57 -7.05 1.48
C TYR A 65 0.73 -7.99 0.61
N ASN A 66 -0.35 -8.52 1.17
CA ASN A 66 -1.30 -9.37 0.44
C ASN A 66 -2.66 -9.29 1.12
N ASN A 67 -3.57 -8.49 0.56
CA ASN A 67 -4.90 -8.30 1.14
C ASN A 67 -5.94 -8.04 0.06
N VAL A 68 -7.21 -8.34 0.40
CA VAL A 68 -8.37 -8.07 -0.44
C VAL A 68 -9.14 -6.89 0.11
N ASP A 69 -9.28 -5.85 -0.71
CA ASP A 69 -10.22 -4.75 -0.46
C ASP A 69 -11.58 -5.10 -1.06
N GLU A 70 -12.55 -5.42 -0.20
CA GLU A 70 -13.93 -5.74 -0.58
C GLU A 70 -14.74 -4.50 -0.99
N ASN A 71 -14.22 -3.30 -0.73
CA ASN A 71 -14.88 -2.01 -0.91
C ASN A 71 -14.18 -1.13 -1.97
N PHE A 72 -13.59 -1.75 -2.99
CA PHE A 72 -12.89 -1.04 -4.06
C PHE A 72 -13.90 -0.50 -5.09
N THR A 73 -14.73 0.47 -4.66
CA THR A 73 -15.78 1.07 -5.48
C THR A 73 -15.37 2.45 -5.92
N PHE A 74 -15.58 2.78 -7.20
CA PHE A 74 -15.20 4.08 -7.77
C PHE A 74 -16.09 4.47 -8.93
N LYS A 75 -16.07 5.77 -9.26
CA LYS A 75 -16.66 6.33 -10.47
C LYS A 75 -15.57 6.57 -11.51
N PHE A 76 -15.83 6.17 -12.75
CA PHE A 76 -14.93 6.43 -13.88
C PHE A 76 -15.74 6.48 -15.17
N ALA A 77 -15.56 7.54 -15.95
CA ALA A 77 -16.11 7.68 -17.30
C ALA A 77 -14.99 7.59 -18.35
N GLU A 78 -15.35 7.28 -19.57
CA GLU A 78 -14.42 7.28 -20.69
C GLU A 78 -13.79 8.67 -20.85
N PHE A 79 -12.47 8.72 -21.01
CA PHE A 79 -11.65 9.95 -21.08
C PHE A 79 -11.46 10.73 -19.78
N ASP A 80 -11.92 10.24 -18.62
CA ASP A 80 -11.58 10.86 -17.36
C ASP A 80 -10.06 10.90 -17.17
N GLN A 81 -9.55 12.08 -16.76
CA GLN A 81 -8.15 12.25 -16.40
C GLN A 81 -8.00 12.04 -14.88
N LEU A 82 -7.03 11.21 -14.51
CA LEU A 82 -6.73 10.94 -13.12
C LEU A 82 -5.78 12.01 -12.57
N ALA A 83 -6.35 13.08 -11.99
CA ALA A 83 -5.59 14.09 -11.25
C ALA A 83 -5.66 13.80 -9.74
N PHE A 84 -4.56 14.00 -9.05
CA PHE A 84 -4.48 13.81 -7.60
C PHE A 84 -3.55 14.85 -6.97
N THR A 85 -4.03 15.50 -5.93
CA THR A 85 -3.25 16.33 -5.01
C THR A 85 -3.61 15.92 -3.58
N GLU A 86 -2.65 16.00 -2.66
CA GLU A 86 -2.89 15.59 -1.25
C GLU A 86 -3.77 16.56 -0.50
N GLU A 87 -3.71 17.83 -0.89
CA GLU A 87 -4.47 18.91 -0.27
C GLU A 87 -5.97 18.84 -0.60
N ARG A 88 -6.30 18.25 -1.74
CA ARG A 88 -7.67 18.16 -2.21
C ARG A 88 -7.96 16.79 -2.85
N ILE A 89 -8.73 15.99 -2.13
CA ILE A 89 -9.15 14.67 -2.58
C ILE A 89 -10.61 14.76 -3.04
N ASP A 90 -10.80 14.79 -4.34
CA ASP A 90 -12.11 14.92 -4.98
C ASP A 90 -12.48 13.74 -5.91
N ASN A 91 -11.55 12.80 -6.10
CA ASN A 91 -11.77 11.62 -6.92
C ASN A 91 -11.48 10.33 -6.14
N GLN A 92 -12.51 9.48 -6.00
CA GLN A 92 -12.45 8.22 -5.28
C GLN A 92 -11.39 7.27 -5.85
N LEU A 93 -11.29 7.15 -7.18
CA LEU A 93 -10.36 6.21 -7.82
C LEU A 93 -8.90 6.60 -7.55
N THR A 94 -8.58 7.90 -7.69
CA THR A 94 -7.22 8.39 -7.39
C THR A 94 -6.89 8.28 -5.90
N ALA A 95 -7.87 8.47 -5.02
CA ALA A 95 -7.70 8.26 -3.58
C ALA A 95 -7.39 6.80 -3.25
N LEU A 96 -8.09 5.84 -3.87
CA LEU A 96 -7.82 4.41 -3.71
C LEU A 96 -6.40 4.03 -4.14
N LEU A 97 -5.99 4.48 -5.32
CA LEU A 97 -4.64 4.19 -5.85
C LEU A 97 -3.55 4.83 -4.99
N ALA A 98 -3.74 6.10 -4.58
CA ALA A 98 -2.80 6.81 -3.73
C ALA A 98 -2.69 6.19 -2.33
N TYR A 99 -3.80 5.74 -1.74
CA TYR A 99 -3.81 5.03 -0.47
C TYR A 99 -2.90 3.81 -0.51
N TYR A 100 -3.08 2.95 -1.51
CA TYR A 100 -2.27 1.73 -1.63
C TYR A 100 -0.82 2.02 -2.01
N ALA A 101 -0.57 3.04 -2.82
CA ALA A 101 0.79 3.47 -3.12
C ALA A 101 1.53 3.90 -1.83
N TYR A 102 0.92 4.78 -1.02
CA TYR A 102 1.52 5.21 0.24
C TYR A 102 1.65 4.07 1.25
N LEU A 103 0.62 3.24 1.41
CA LEU A 103 0.66 2.11 2.32
C LEU A 103 1.82 1.17 1.97
N ILE A 104 1.90 0.73 0.71
CA ILE A 104 2.92 -0.23 0.26
C ILE A 104 4.33 0.37 0.35
N ILE A 105 4.53 1.62 -0.05
CA ILE A 105 5.84 2.29 0.07
C ILE A 105 6.22 2.44 1.54
N GLY A 106 5.28 2.80 2.41
CA GLY A 106 5.53 2.91 3.84
C GLY A 106 5.94 1.59 4.49
N LEU A 107 5.25 0.49 4.13
CA LEU A 107 5.61 -0.85 4.57
C LEU A 107 6.99 -1.29 4.06
N ASP A 108 7.30 -0.98 2.81
CA ASP A 108 8.60 -1.28 2.23
C ASP A 108 9.72 -0.56 2.97
N LEU A 109 9.56 0.74 3.23
CA LEU A 109 10.53 1.52 4.00
C LEU A 109 10.69 1.02 5.44
N ASP A 110 9.61 0.60 6.11
CA ASP A 110 9.67 -0.04 7.42
C ASP A 110 10.47 -1.35 7.39
N SER A 111 10.46 -2.06 6.28
CA SER A 111 11.24 -3.29 6.10
C SER A 111 12.74 -3.05 6.00
N PHE A 112 13.19 -1.83 5.71
CA PHE A 112 14.60 -1.46 5.57
C PHE A 112 15.18 -0.73 6.78
N ALA A 113 14.35 0.01 7.52
CA ALA A 113 14.77 0.78 8.68
C ALA A 113 13.68 0.80 9.77
N PRO A 114 14.03 0.85 11.05
CA PRO A 114 13.06 0.99 12.13
C PRO A 114 12.16 2.20 11.90
N LYS A 115 10.86 1.97 11.72
CA LYS A 115 9.86 3.03 11.43
C LYS A 115 10.24 3.91 10.23
N GLY A 116 10.96 3.35 9.25
CA GLY A 116 11.45 4.10 8.09
C GLY A 116 10.34 4.64 7.19
N GLY A 117 9.16 4.06 7.24
CA GLY A 117 7.97 4.46 6.50
C GLY A 117 7.08 5.49 7.20
N GLU A 118 7.44 5.99 8.39
CA GLU A 118 6.58 6.85 9.22
C GLU A 118 5.96 8.01 8.45
N ASP A 119 6.77 8.81 7.75
CA ASP A 119 6.30 10.00 7.02
C ASP A 119 5.31 9.63 5.90
N ILE A 120 5.57 8.56 5.18
CA ILE A 120 4.71 8.10 4.07
C ILE A 120 3.41 7.50 4.62
N LEU A 121 3.48 6.73 5.71
CA LEU A 121 2.30 6.18 6.37
C LEU A 121 1.44 7.29 6.98
N GLN A 122 2.05 8.36 7.49
CA GLN A 122 1.31 9.52 7.97
C GLN A 122 0.59 10.24 6.82
N ARG A 123 1.21 10.34 5.62
CA ARG A 123 0.53 10.85 4.42
C ARG A 123 -0.65 9.96 4.01
N CYS A 124 -0.50 8.64 4.12
CA CYS A 124 -1.58 7.68 3.92
C CYS A 124 -2.75 7.93 4.90
N MET A 125 -2.45 8.17 6.17
CA MET A 125 -3.45 8.50 7.19
C MET A 125 -4.15 9.83 6.91
N ASN A 126 -3.40 10.87 6.52
CA ASN A 126 -3.96 12.17 6.18
C ASN A 126 -4.92 12.08 4.97
N LEU A 127 -4.51 11.33 3.93
CA LEU A 127 -5.38 11.02 2.79
C LEU A 127 -6.66 10.32 3.25
N THR A 128 -6.54 9.31 4.10
CA THR A 128 -7.67 8.53 4.62
C THR A 128 -8.63 9.41 5.43
N ASN A 129 -8.10 10.34 6.24
CA ASN A 129 -8.91 11.31 6.96
C ASN A 129 -9.67 12.25 6.00
N ASN A 130 -9.02 12.74 4.95
CA ASN A 130 -9.67 13.58 3.94
C ASN A 130 -10.73 12.80 3.15
N ALA A 131 -10.55 11.51 2.95
CA ALA A 131 -11.48 10.62 2.25
C ALA A 131 -12.73 10.23 3.08
N GLN A 132 -12.80 10.60 4.38
CA GLN A 132 -13.99 10.35 5.21
C GLN A 132 -15.28 10.97 4.63
N ASN A 133 -15.15 12.01 3.81
CA ASN A 133 -16.27 12.72 3.20
C ASN A 133 -16.82 12.05 1.95
N PHE A 134 -16.19 11.00 1.45
CA PHE A 134 -16.73 10.24 0.33
C PHE A 134 -17.95 9.42 0.74
N ASP A 135 -18.97 9.40 -0.13
CA ASP A 135 -20.14 8.52 0.02
C ASP A 135 -19.87 7.05 -0.39
N PHE A 136 -18.60 6.70 -0.58
CA PHE A 136 -18.18 5.35 -0.92
C PHE A 136 -17.71 4.58 0.32
N PRO A 137 -17.92 3.25 0.36
CA PRO A 137 -17.54 2.45 1.51
C PRO A 137 -16.02 2.30 1.67
N GLY A 138 -15.60 1.92 2.87
CA GLY A 138 -14.23 1.54 3.18
C GLY A 138 -13.32 2.64 3.73
N TRP A 139 -13.81 3.89 3.85
CA TRP A 139 -13.03 5.00 4.40
C TRP A 139 -13.43 5.41 5.82
N LYS A 140 -14.70 5.19 6.20
CA LYS A 140 -15.25 5.74 7.45
C LYS A 140 -14.63 5.08 8.68
N ALA A 141 -14.14 5.92 9.58
CA ALA A 141 -13.66 5.50 10.89
C ALA A 141 -14.72 4.69 11.65
N PHE A 142 -14.30 3.63 12.32
CA PHE A 142 -15.14 2.79 13.17
C PHE A 142 -16.33 2.10 12.50
N SER A 143 -16.46 2.17 11.20
CA SER A 143 -17.53 1.48 10.46
C SER A 143 -17.25 0.00 10.23
N ASP A 144 -15.97 -0.37 10.14
CA ASP A 144 -15.48 -1.73 9.92
C ASP A 144 -14.02 -1.81 10.42
N ASN A 145 -13.68 -2.90 11.08
CA ASN A 145 -12.33 -3.14 11.60
C ASN A 145 -11.31 -3.65 10.56
N ARG A 146 -11.71 -3.79 9.31
CA ARG A 146 -10.87 -4.24 8.18
C ARG A 146 -10.84 -3.25 7.03
N ASN A 147 -11.44 -2.08 7.18
CA ASN A 147 -11.44 -1.08 6.15
C ASN A 147 -10.11 -0.33 6.08
N ARG A 148 -9.95 0.54 5.09
CA ARG A 148 -8.72 1.31 4.86
C ARG A 148 -8.35 2.20 6.04
N PHE A 149 -9.35 2.79 6.73
CA PHE A 149 -9.09 3.58 7.94
C PHE A 149 -8.52 2.71 9.05
N ALA A 150 -9.15 1.57 9.35
CA ALA A 150 -8.69 0.68 10.41
C ALA A 150 -7.26 0.20 10.14
N ILE A 151 -6.96 -0.25 8.92
CA ILE A 151 -5.63 -0.74 8.55
C ILE A 151 -4.54 0.30 8.83
N ILE A 152 -4.70 1.53 8.33
CA ILE A 152 -3.64 2.55 8.51
C ILE A 152 -3.61 3.10 9.93
N SER A 153 -4.76 3.26 10.58
CA SER A 153 -4.86 3.71 11.96
C SER A 153 -4.20 2.74 12.92
N ASP A 154 -4.51 1.45 12.78
CA ASP A 154 -3.93 0.40 13.63
C ASP A 154 -2.42 0.29 13.38
N TYR A 155 -1.97 0.36 12.13
CA TYR A 155 -0.54 0.26 11.79
C TYR A 155 0.29 1.41 12.37
N LEU A 156 -0.28 2.60 12.51
CA LEU A 156 0.35 3.78 13.12
C LEU A 156 0.14 3.88 14.63
N ASP A 157 -0.70 3.02 15.21
CA ASP A 157 -0.89 3.00 16.67
C ASP A 157 0.40 2.60 17.38
N GLY A 158 0.71 3.28 18.48
CA GLY A 158 1.91 2.99 19.29
C GLY A 158 1.96 1.57 19.83
N ALA A 159 0.81 0.92 20.04
CA ALA A 159 0.74 -0.49 20.44
C ALA A 159 1.23 -1.44 19.34
N MET A 160 1.23 -1.01 18.07
CA MET A 160 1.72 -1.80 16.94
C MET A 160 3.21 -1.55 16.62
N GLU A 161 3.89 -0.69 17.35
CA GLU A 161 5.33 -0.47 17.16
C GLU A 161 6.17 -1.77 17.23
N PRO A 162 5.92 -2.71 18.16
CA PRO A 162 6.62 -4.00 18.15
C PRO A 162 6.44 -4.79 16.86
N PHE A 163 5.26 -4.73 16.24
CA PHE A 163 5.02 -5.38 14.95
C PHE A 163 5.82 -4.73 13.80
N ARG A 164 5.91 -3.41 13.76
CA ARG A 164 6.76 -2.69 12.80
C ARG A 164 8.23 -3.05 12.97
N MET A 165 8.70 -3.17 14.22
CA MET A 165 10.06 -3.63 14.53
C MET A 165 10.28 -5.09 14.15
N LEU A 166 9.27 -5.95 14.33
CA LEU A 166 9.30 -7.34 13.86
C LEU A 166 9.53 -7.40 12.36
N GLN A 167 8.81 -6.61 11.57
CA GLN A 167 8.99 -6.57 10.11
C GLN A 167 10.42 -6.16 9.73
N TYR A 168 10.97 -5.11 10.34
CA TYR A 168 12.35 -4.71 10.12
C TYR A 168 13.35 -5.84 10.46
N ASN A 169 13.20 -6.46 11.61
CA ASN A 169 14.08 -7.54 12.04
C ASN A 169 13.99 -8.74 11.09
N TYR A 170 12.76 -9.16 10.74
CA TYR A 170 12.52 -10.27 9.84
C TYR A 170 13.13 -10.05 8.45
N TYR A 171 12.84 -8.90 7.83
CA TYR A 171 13.30 -8.64 6.47
C TYR A 171 14.77 -8.24 6.43
N ARG A 172 15.15 -7.19 7.16
CA ARG A 172 16.48 -6.60 7.02
C ARG A 172 17.56 -7.39 7.75
N LYS A 173 17.32 -7.74 9.01
CA LYS A 173 18.30 -8.47 9.82
C LYS A 173 18.22 -9.99 9.59
N GLY A 174 17.06 -10.51 9.23
CA GLY A 174 16.84 -11.91 8.93
C GLY A 174 17.13 -12.26 7.47
N LEU A 175 16.15 -12.04 6.59
CA LEU A 175 16.21 -12.50 5.20
C LEU A 175 17.39 -11.90 4.41
N ASP A 176 17.61 -10.59 4.50
CA ASP A 176 18.71 -9.91 3.77
C ASP A 176 20.09 -10.33 4.29
N GLU A 177 20.22 -10.65 5.57
CA GLU A 177 21.48 -11.08 6.16
C GLU A 177 21.89 -12.48 5.73
N MET A 178 20.95 -13.33 5.30
CA MET A 178 21.27 -14.70 4.84
C MET A 178 22.23 -14.72 3.66
N ALA A 179 22.28 -13.66 2.85
CA ALA A 179 23.24 -13.56 1.75
C ALA A 179 24.69 -13.46 2.25
N ASN A 180 24.91 -12.89 3.43
CA ASN A 180 26.21 -12.70 4.06
C ASN A 180 26.52 -13.79 5.07
N ASN A 181 25.54 -14.16 5.89
CA ASN A 181 25.68 -15.14 6.95
C ASN A 181 24.34 -15.84 7.23
N VAL A 182 24.19 -17.08 6.76
CA VAL A 182 22.95 -17.86 6.88
C VAL A 182 22.57 -18.12 8.34
N GLU A 183 23.55 -18.47 9.20
CA GLU A 183 23.27 -18.79 10.60
C GLU A 183 22.82 -17.55 11.38
N ARG A 184 23.43 -16.41 11.10
CA ARG A 184 23.02 -15.14 11.71
C ARG A 184 21.60 -14.76 11.25
N GLY A 185 21.31 -14.83 9.96
CA GLY A 185 19.98 -14.54 9.43
C GLY A 185 18.90 -15.46 10.02
N ARG A 186 19.17 -16.76 10.16
CA ARG A 186 18.27 -17.71 10.82
C ARG A 186 18.04 -17.37 12.30
N THR A 187 19.11 -17.04 13.01
CA THR A 187 19.03 -16.65 14.43
C THR A 187 18.16 -15.41 14.62
N GLU A 188 18.33 -14.40 13.78
CA GLU A 188 17.51 -13.17 13.82
C GLU A 188 16.03 -13.50 13.56
N ILE A 189 15.71 -14.34 12.56
CA ILE A 189 14.33 -14.76 12.29
C ILE A 189 13.73 -15.54 13.47
N THR A 190 14.51 -16.40 14.11
CA THR A 190 14.02 -17.19 15.25
C THR A 190 13.74 -16.32 16.48
N ASN A 191 14.48 -15.22 16.62
CA ASN A 191 14.33 -14.28 17.74
C ASN A 191 13.28 -13.18 17.48
N THR A 192 12.73 -13.13 16.27
CA THR A 192 11.69 -12.21 15.87
C THR A 192 10.31 -12.73 16.20
#